data_eda7dd73d168ca81d44b2ba28943fd30
#
_entry.id   eda7dd73d168ca81d44b2ba28943fd30
#
_cell.length_a   1.000
_cell.length_b   1.000
_cell.length_c   1.000
_cell.angle_alpha   90.00
_cell.angle_beta   90.00
_cell.angle_gamma   90.00
#
_symmetry.space_group_name_H-M   'P 1'
#
loop_
_entity.id
_entity.type
_entity.pdbx_description
1 polymer ?
#
loop_
_entity_poly.entity_id
_entity_poly.type
_entity_poly.pdbx_seq_one_letter_code
_entity_poly.pdbx_strand_id
1 'polypeptide(L)'
;MPYHRKHRRLRDIVRVVQASGARTYSRGSGFFAFFFAVAALHAQTGPHVLTVASAVDGRQQSYALYIPRSFDPPKEYGLLISLHSEDSNHRMNLSQVLGIVGRGAMTLEGTSFPPLRGRDLIVACPLARGTMGYQGIAEQDVYDVLADVERRYPVDRDRVYLTGISMGVGGALWLAETRPDLWAGVAAMCPDSMPGSEDLAPNLLNVPLRLYHGELDTIVPVASSRAWQRRLLDAGVPVAYTEYPATRHNVWDVAYSRDGALEWLAAQRRNRWPDRVRLVARSYQYSSAYWVRIDSLTPGVPAQIDARRASNGDVQAITVNLDGFTLTAQEPQPSQVTVDGTAIRLKRGAPLSFNKSPAGWRQGLVAAAGKRIGAEGPILRALSGRQIYVYGTLGAQTDEELAERRKVAQAASNWSTVRSHLQLSFAVKADREVTAADLDSSDVVLFGTAKSNSLVARFAARLPIELRPDAADYGLLFIAPIGKHYALVNSGLPWWTGADETSASGYLWEPAQIRELNPFGDYVLFRGTIAQVVAEGRFDANWKLPADAAARLTAAGTVRIH
;
A
#
# COMPACT_ATOMS: atom_id res chain seq x y z
N MET A 1 -2.61 11.85 -9.80
CA MET A 1 -3.41 12.52 -10.83
C MET A 1 -3.62 11.57 -12.00
N PRO A 2 -4.81 11.25 -12.39
CA PRO A 2 -5.89 12.03 -12.98
C PRO A 2 -7.29 11.57 -12.53
N TYR A 3 -7.90 12.21 -11.54
CA TYR A 3 -9.24 11.81 -11.05
C TYR A 3 -10.37 12.78 -11.46
N HIS A 4 -10.03 13.90 -12.14
CA HIS A 4 -11.04 14.94 -12.45
C HIS A 4 -11.58 14.97 -13.88
N ARG A 5 -11.15 14.09 -14.79
CA ARG A 5 -11.63 14.15 -16.21
C ARG A 5 -12.73 13.15 -16.59
N LYS A 6 -13.12 12.21 -15.74
CA LYS A 6 -14.16 11.21 -16.09
C LYS A 6 -15.60 11.63 -15.78
N HIS A 7 -15.83 12.64 -14.95
CA HIS A 7 -17.21 13.06 -14.63
C HIS A 7 -17.90 13.97 -15.67
N ARG A 8 -17.16 14.54 -16.64
CA ARG A 8 -17.79 15.32 -17.71
C ARG A 8 -18.38 14.48 -18.85
N ARG A 9 -17.88 13.28 -19.08
CA ARG A 9 -18.37 12.43 -20.19
C ARG A 9 -19.70 11.71 -19.90
N LEU A 10 -20.11 11.55 -18.67
CA LEU A 10 -21.40 10.92 -18.34
C LEU A 10 -22.61 11.88 -18.52
N ARG A 11 -22.41 13.19 -18.47
CA ARG A 11 -23.49 14.17 -18.73
C ARG A 11 -23.78 14.34 -20.22
N ASP A 12 -22.82 14.12 -21.08
CA ASP A 12 -22.99 14.28 -22.53
C ASP A 12 -23.64 13.06 -23.19
N ILE A 13 -23.55 11.87 -22.58
CA ILE A 13 -24.19 10.65 -23.10
C ILE A 13 -25.70 10.69 -22.87
N VAL A 14 -26.19 11.35 -21.84
CA VAL A 14 -27.63 11.48 -21.57
C VAL A 14 -28.32 12.46 -22.52
N ARG A 15 -27.57 13.41 -23.13
CA ARG A 15 -28.15 14.38 -24.08
C ARG A 15 -28.25 13.88 -25.54
N VAL A 16 -27.47 12.86 -25.90
CA VAL A 16 -27.49 12.34 -27.30
C VAL A 16 -28.61 11.33 -27.55
N VAL A 17 -29.24 10.78 -26.51
CA VAL A 17 -30.33 9.81 -26.66
C VAL A 17 -31.69 10.50 -26.81
N GLN A 18 -31.80 11.81 -26.61
CA GLN A 18 -33.07 12.56 -26.75
C GLN A 18 -33.29 13.25 -28.12
N ALA A 19 -32.41 13.07 -29.08
CA ALA A 19 -32.50 13.80 -30.37
C ALA A 19 -32.49 12.90 -31.62
N SER A 20 -33.12 11.71 -31.59
CA SER A 20 -33.35 11.00 -32.84
C SER A 20 -34.53 10.04 -32.70
N GLY A 21 -35.69 10.43 -33.19
CA GLY A 21 -36.79 9.47 -33.32
C GLY A 21 -38.17 10.03 -33.58
N ALA A 22 -38.40 10.67 -34.69
CA ALA A 22 -39.73 10.82 -35.24
C ALA A 22 -39.72 10.38 -36.70
N ARG A 23 -40.05 9.13 -36.96
CA ARG A 23 -40.67 8.74 -38.24
C ARG A 23 -41.79 7.74 -37.95
N THR A 24 -42.96 8.18 -38.24
CA THR A 24 -44.23 7.47 -38.21
C THR A 24 -44.27 6.29 -39.18
N TYR A 25 -44.63 5.09 -38.68
CA TYR A 25 -45.36 4.08 -39.43
C TYR A 25 -46.46 3.46 -38.55
N SER A 26 -47.69 3.47 -39.09
CA SER A 26 -48.90 3.01 -38.44
C SER A 26 -49.11 1.49 -38.60
N ARG A 27 -49.76 0.92 -37.58
CA ARG A 27 -50.56 -0.31 -37.44
C ARG A 27 -49.89 -1.47 -36.71
N GLY A 28 -50.50 -1.81 -35.60
CA GLY A 28 -50.32 -3.09 -34.90
C GLY A 28 -50.20 -2.93 -33.39
N SER A 29 -51.31 -3.12 -32.68
CA SER A 29 -51.45 -3.12 -31.23
C SER A 29 -50.40 -3.96 -30.51
N GLY A 30 -49.71 -3.35 -29.56
CA GLY A 30 -48.77 -4.02 -28.63
C GLY A 30 -47.92 -3.00 -27.88
N PHE A 31 -48.50 -2.28 -26.93
CA PHE A 31 -47.75 -1.45 -25.99
C PHE A 31 -46.95 -2.37 -25.05
N PHE A 32 -45.71 -2.66 -25.38
CA PHE A 32 -44.72 -3.08 -24.38
C PHE A 32 -44.04 -1.81 -23.86
N ALA A 33 -44.58 -1.27 -22.78
CA ALA A 33 -43.87 -0.30 -21.96
C ALA A 33 -42.72 -1.02 -21.26
N PHE A 34 -41.46 -0.86 -21.73
CA PHE A 34 -40.28 -1.19 -20.97
C PHE A 34 -40.19 -0.20 -19.81
N PHE A 35 -40.79 -0.55 -18.69
CA PHE A 35 -40.42 0.03 -17.41
C PHE A 35 -39.02 -0.46 -17.10
N PHE A 36 -38.00 0.38 -17.26
CA PHE A 36 -36.78 0.25 -16.52
C PHE A 36 -37.12 0.45 -15.04
N ALA A 37 -37.46 -0.63 -14.37
CA ALA A 37 -37.45 -0.68 -12.93
C ALA A 37 -36.00 -0.50 -12.53
N VAL A 38 -35.61 0.73 -12.16
CA VAL A 38 -34.48 0.95 -11.26
C VAL A 38 -34.93 0.26 -9.98
N ALA A 39 -34.59 -1.02 -9.85
CA ALA A 39 -34.66 -1.70 -8.57
C ALA A 39 -33.76 -0.89 -7.63
N ALA A 40 -34.35 -0.05 -6.80
CA ALA A 40 -33.70 0.47 -5.63
C ALA A 40 -33.27 -0.78 -4.85
N LEU A 41 -31.99 -1.17 -4.99
CA LEU A 41 -31.39 -2.12 -4.07
C LEU A 41 -31.52 -1.47 -2.69
N HIS A 42 -32.55 -1.87 -1.96
CA HIS A 42 -32.61 -1.60 -0.54
C HIS A 42 -31.40 -2.34 0.03
N ALA A 43 -30.35 -1.59 0.35
CA ALA A 43 -29.18 -2.18 0.97
C ALA A 43 -29.66 -2.87 2.24
N GLN A 44 -29.51 -4.18 2.30
CA GLN A 44 -29.88 -4.94 3.48
C GLN A 44 -29.04 -4.39 4.64
N THR A 45 -29.70 -3.91 5.69
CA THR A 45 -29.02 -3.46 6.92
C THR A 45 -28.50 -4.64 7.72
N GLY A 46 -27.51 -4.42 8.55
CA GLY A 46 -26.88 -5.47 9.36
C GLY A 46 -25.57 -5.97 8.78
N PRO A 47 -25.08 -7.12 9.26
CA PRO A 47 -23.82 -7.69 8.81
C PRO A 47 -23.95 -8.50 7.53
N HIS A 48 -22.96 -8.36 6.65
CA HIS A 48 -22.85 -9.07 5.37
C HIS A 48 -21.42 -9.56 5.17
N VAL A 49 -21.24 -10.52 4.26
CA VAL A 49 -19.94 -10.87 3.69
C VAL A 49 -20.01 -10.60 2.20
N LEU A 50 -19.14 -9.74 1.73
CA LEU A 50 -19.02 -9.36 0.33
C LEU A 50 -17.65 -9.75 -0.19
N THR A 51 -17.50 -9.66 -1.50
CA THR A 51 -16.21 -9.85 -2.17
C THR A 51 -15.91 -8.70 -3.12
N VAL A 52 -14.63 -8.44 -3.29
CA VAL A 52 -14.08 -7.50 -4.27
C VAL A 52 -12.98 -8.19 -5.06
N ALA A 53 -12.87 -7.90 -6.35
CA ALA A 53 -11.75 -8.37 -7.15
C ALA A 53 -10.50 -7.59 -6.76
N SER A 54 -9.47 -8.30 -6.30
CA SER A 54 -8.19 -7.68 -5.95
C SER A 54 -7.49 -7.12 -7.19
N ALA A 55 -6.93 -5.93 -7.07
CA ALA A 55 -6.10 -5.32 -8.10
C ALA A 55 -4.80 -6.11 -8.35
N VAL A 56 -4.35 -6.90 -7.35
CA VAL A 56 -3.10 -7.65 -7.40
C VAL A 56 -3.19 -8.87 -8.33
N ASP A 57 -4.24 -9.69 -8.19
CA ASP A 57 -4.34 -10.97 -8.90
C ASP A 57 -5.71 -11.23 -9.56
N GLY A 58 -6.64 -10.28 -9.44
CA GLY A 58 -8.01 -10.40 -9.96
C GLY A 58 -8.89 -11.38 -9.20
N ARG A 59 -8.39 -12.07 -8.18
CA ARG A 59 -9.17 -13.02 -7.38
C ARG A 59 -10.11 -12.28 -6.44
N GLN A 60 -11.23 -12.92 -6.14
CA GLN A 60 -12.20 -12.39 -5.19
C GLN A 60 -11.65 -12.45 -3.77
N GLN A 61 -11.53 -11.28 -3.12
CA GLN A 61 -11.15 -11.13 -1.73
C GLN A 61 -12.38 -10.84 -0.89
N SER A 62 -12.55 -11.59 0.20
CA SER A 62 -13.68 -11.42 1.09
C SER A 62 -13.48 -10.26 2.06
N TYR A 63 -14.56 -9.57 2.41
CA TYR A 63 -14.61 -8.65 3.53
C TYR A 63 -15.96 -8.72 4.23
N ALA A 64 -15.99 -8.49 5.53
CA ALA A 64 -17.22 -8.36 6.28
C ALA A 64 -17.64 -6.89 6.31
N LEU A 65 -18.94 -6.65 6.16
CA LEU A 65 -19.51 -5.31 6.10
C LEU A 65 -20.71 -5.22 7.05
N TYR A 66 -20.79 -4.18 7.84
CA TYR A 66 -21.96 -3.81 8.60
C TYR A 66 -22.58 -2.52 8.05
N ILE A 67 -23.86 -2.58 7.72
CA ILE A 67 -24.66 -1.44 7.32
C ILE A 67 -25.60 -1.07 8.49
N PRO A 68 -25.57 0.20 8.99
CA PRO A 68 -26.39 0.59 10.12
C PRO A 68 -27.88 0.42 9.84
N ARG A 69 -28.69 0.10 10.87
CA ARG A 69 -30.15 -0.06 10.72
C ARG A 69 -30.85 1.22 10.30
N SER A 70 -30.23 2.37 10.58
CA SER A 70 -30.67 3.72 10.17
C SER A 70 -30.26 4.09 8.75
N PHE A 71 -29.76 3.12 7.95
CA PHE A 71 -29.31 3.38 6.60
C PHE A 71 -30.45 3.89 5.72
N ASP A 72 -30.28 5.11 5.22
CA ASP A 72 -31.29 5.83 4.42
C ASP A 72 -30.56 6.71 3.38
N PRO A 73 -30.27 6.18 2.17
CA PRO A 73 -29.67 6.98 1.11
C PRO A 73 -30.69 8.03 0.61
N PRO A 74 -30.26 9.27 0.26
CA PRO A 74 -28.89 9.66 -0.09
C PRO A 74 -28.03 10.22 1.06
N LYS A 75 -28.40 10.04 2.33
CA LYS A 75 -27.59 10.48 3.47
C LYS A 75 -26.20 9.84 3.41
N GLU A 76 -25.16 10.65 3.62
CA GLU A 76 -23.77 10.18 3.69
C GLU A 76 -23.42 9.64 5.07
N TYR A 77 -22.62 8.58 5.10
CA TYR A 77 -22.22 7.84 6.30
C TYR A 77 -20.72 7.86 6.52
N GLY A 78 -20.30 7.90 7.78
CA GLY A 78 -18.92 7.61 8.12
C GLY A 78 -18.60 6.13 7.85
N LEU A 79 -17.35 5.85 7.48
CA LEU A 79 -16.84 4.50 7.23
C LEU A 79 -15.71 4.16 8.19
N LEU A 80 -15.83 3.07 8.91
CA LEU A 80 -14.76 2.50 9.72
C LEU A 80 -14.16 1.29 8.98
N ILE A 81 -12.87 1.37 8.66
CA ILE A 81 -12.07 0.23 8.23
C ILE A 81 -11.45 -0.39 9.48
N SER A 82 -11.74 -1.66 9.74
CA SER A 82 -11.21 -2.40 10.88
C SER A 82 -10.36 -3.58 10.43
N LEU A 83 -9.15 -3.68 10.96
CA LEU A 83 -8.15 -4.67 10.59
C LEU A 83 -8.05 -5.75 11.67
N HIS A 84 -8.12 -7.03 11.25
CA HIS A 84 -8.16 -8.16 12.15
C HIS A 84 -6.77 -8.52 12.70
N SER A 85 -6.76 -9.25 13.81
CA SER A 85 -5.55 -9.79 14.43
C SER A 85 -5.02 -11.02 13.68
N GLU A 86 -3.82 -11.46 14.06
CA GLU A 86 -3.29 -12.78 13.72
C GLU A 86 -4.28 -13.89 14.13
N ASP A 87 -4.30 -15.00 13.40
CA ASP A 87 -5.22 -16.13 13.61
C ASP A 87 -6.71 -15.76 13.65
N SER A 88 -7.07 -14.60 13.08
CA SER A 88 -8.43 -14.09 12.96
C SER A 88 -8.82 -13.93 11.50
N ASN A 89 -9.96 -13.32 11.25
CA ASN A 89 -10.47 -13.05 9.92
C ASN A 89 -11.46 -11.87 9.93
N HIS A 90 -11.91 -11.48 8.74
CA HIS A 90 -12.87 -10.39 8.54
C HIS A 90 -14.18 -10.54 9.35
N ARG A 91 -14.71 -11.78 9.51
CA ARG A 91 -15.97 -12.04 10.24
C ARG A 91 -15.80 -11.89 11.74
N MET A 92 -14.73 -12.50 12.29
CA MET A 92 -14.40 -12.37 13.72
C MET A 92 -14.11 -10.91 14.08
N ASN A 93 -13.37 -10.21 13.26
CA ASN A 93 -13.05 -8.81 13.49
C ASN A 93 -14.31 -7.93 13.53
N LEU A 94 -15.25 -8.11 12.59
CA LEU A 94 -16.53 -7.40 12.63
C LEU A 94 -17.30 -7.67 13.92
N SER A 95 -17.32 -8.93 14.37
CA SER A 95 -17.98 -9.32 15.63
C SER A 95 -17.34 -8.61 16.82
N GLN A 96 -16.00 -8.56 16.89
CA GLN A 96 -15.25 -7.89 17.96
C GLN A 96 -15.54 -6.37 17.98
N VAL A 97 -15.52 -5.71 16.83
CA VAL A 97 -15.84 -4.27 16.71
C VAL A 97 -17.27 -3.98 17.13
N LEU A 98 -18.20 -4.87 16.84
CA LEU A 98 -19.61 -4.74 17.25
C LEU A 98 -19.85 -5.11 18.73
N GLY A 99 -18.80 -5.45 19.49
CA GLY A 99 -18.87 -5.73 20.92
C GLY A 99 -19.38 -7.13 21.25
N ILE A 100 -19.34 -8.08 20.30
CA ILE A 100 -19.66 -9.49 20.54
C ILE A 100 -18.41 -10.16 21.10
N VAL A 101 -18.46 -10.50 22.37
CA VAL A 101 -17.37 -11.13 23.13
C VAL A 101 -17.55 -12.65 23.15
N GLY A 102 -16.47 -13.40 22.92
CA GLY A 102 -16.42 -14.85 23.12
C GLY A 102 -16.31 -15.68 21.83
N ARG A 103 -16.01 -16.97 22.02
CA ARG A 103 -15.73 -17.93 20.92
C ARG A 103 -16.93 -18.25 20.03
N GLY A 104 -18.14 -17.84 20.38
CA GLY A 104 -19.36 -18.09 19.59
C GLY A 104 -19.57 -17.16 18.39
N ALA A 105 -18.70 -16.18 18.18
CA ALA A 105 -18.81 -15.18 17.12
C ALA A 105 -18.33 -15.67 15.72
N MET A 106 -18.18 -16.97 15.52
CA MET A 106 -17.52 -17.52 14.31
C MET A 106 -18.36 -17.49 13.04
N THR A 107 -19.67 -17.23 13.12
CA THR A 107 -20.52 -17.12 11.94
C THR A 107 -21.37 -15.86 12.00
N LEU A 108 -21.37 -15.05 10.94
CA LEU A 108 -22.26 -13.89 10.79
C LEU A 108 -23.71 -14.30 10.52
N GLU A 109 -23.93 -15.53 10.07
CA GLU A 109 -25.25 -16.08 9.76
C GLU A 109 -25.98 -16.47 11.05
N GLY A 110 -27.17 -15.92 11.25
CA GLY A 110 -28.05 -16.26 12.38
C GLY A 110 -27.73 -15.59 13.72
N THR A 111 -26.71 -14.75 13.82
CA THR A 111 -26.35 -14.05 15.06
C THR A 111 -27.10 -12.71 15.17
N SER A 112 -27.69 -12.43 16.33
CA SER A 112 -28.23 -11.12 16.66
C SER A 112 -27.10 -10.18 17.03
N PHE A 113 -26.72 -9.29 16.13
CA PHE A 113 -25.71 -8.27 16.41
C PHE A 113 -26.32 -7.12 17.22
N PRO A 114 -25.65 -6.64 18.28
CA PRO A 114 -26.08 -5.42 18.95
C PRO A 114 -26.01 -4.25 17.96
N PRO A 115 -27.03 -3.36 17.95
CA PRO A 115 -26.93 -2.15 17.14
C PRO A 115 -25.76 -1.30 17.64
N LEU A 116 -24.97 -0.75 16.75
CA LEU A 116 -24.03 0.34 17.07
C LEU A 116 -24.87 1.52 17.53
N ARG A 117 -24.99 1.73 18.85
CA ARG A 117 -25.89 2.72 19.43
C ARG A 117 -25.57 4.12 18.92
N GLY A 118 -26.58 4.76 18.33
CA GLY A 118 -26.54 6.17 17.96
C GLY A 118 -25.55 6.54 16.86
N ARG A 119 -25.09 5.59 16.01
CA ARG A 119 -24.09 5.85 14.99
C ARG A 119 -24.55 5.48 13.62
N ASP A 120 -24.47 6.45 12.73
CA ASP A 120 -24.61 6.27 11.30
C ASP A 120 -23.22 5.92 10.71
N LEU A 121 -22.70 4.74 11.06
CA LEU A 121 -21.37 4.28 10.68
C LEU A 121 -21.44 2.95 9.94
N ILE A 122 -20.90 2.92 8.74
CA ILE A 122 -20.61 1.69 8.01
C ILE A 122 -19.30 1.12 8.56
N VAL A 123 -19.22 -0.20 8.79
CA VAL A 123 -17.98 -0.86 9.22
C VAL A 123 -17.59 -1.89 8.19
N ALA A 124 -16.37 -1.80 7.68
CA ALA A 124 -15.80 -2.76 6.74
C ALA A 124 -14.53 -3.41 7.32
N CYS A 125 -14.48 -4.74 7.29
CA CYS A 125 -13.39 -5.53 7.81
C CYS A 125 -12.79 -6.36 6.66
N PRO A 126 -11.69 -5.94 6.03
CA PRO A 126 -11.01 -6.71 4.99
C PRO A 126 -10.42 -8.01 5.53
N LEU A 127 -10.36 -9.07 4.70
CA LEU A 127 -9.55 -10.26 4.99
C LEU A 127 -8.06 -10.01 4.72
N ALA A 128 -7.73 -9.15 3.76
CA ALA A 128 -6.37 -8.68 3.45
C ALA A 128 -5.31 -9.78 3.48
N ARG A 129 -5.55 -10.89 2.79
CA ARG A 129 -4.66 -12.08 2.71
C ARG A 129 -4.38 -12.78 4.05
N GLY A 130 -5.23 -12.61 5.04
CA GLY A 130 -5.05 -13.30 6.34
C GLY A 130 -3.89 -12.74 7.15
N THR A 131 -2.94 -13.59 7.57
CA THR A 131 -1.90 -13.23 8.53
C THR A 131 -0.58 -12.73 7.92
N MET A 132 -0.60 -12.21 6.69
CA MET A 132 0.57 -11.59 6.04
C MET A 132 0.92 -10.19 6.57
N GLY A 133 0.19 -9.66 7.52
CA GLY A 133 0.27 -8.25 7.89
C GLY A 133 -0.50 -7.37 6.91
N TYR A 134 -0.19 -6.06 6.91
CA TYR A 134 -0.94 -5.08 6.12
C TYR A 134 -0.01 -4.17 5.30
N GLN A 135 1.07 -4.75 4.78
CA GLN A 135 1.98 -4.11 3.83
C GLN A 135 1.92 -4.81 2.46
N GLY A 136 2.40 -4.16 1.42
CA GLY A 136 2.45 -4.73 0.07
C GLY A 136 1.09 -5.12 -0.49
N ILE A 137 0.91 -6.38 -0.86
CA ILE A 137 -0.34 -6.84 -1.49
C ILE A 137 -1.55 -6.80 -0.54
N ALA A 138 -1.35 -7.02 0.76
CA ALA A 138 -2.43 -6.95 1.74
C ALA A 138 -2.89 -5.51 1.98
N GLU A 139 -1.98 -4.54 1.93
CA GLU A 139 -2.30 -3.11 1.93
C GLU A 139 -3.21 -2.75 0.73
N GLN A 140 -2.86 -3.24 -0.47
CA GLN A 140 -3.66 -2.99 -1.67
C GLN A 140 -5.08 -3.55 -1.52
N ASP A 141 -5.25 -4.73 -0.94
CA ASP A 141 -6.58 -5.31 -0.71
C ASP A 141 -7.41 -4.46 0.28
N VAL A 142 -6.80 -3.79 1.27
CA VAL A 142 -7.53 -2.84 2.13
C VAL A 142 -8.03 -1.65 1.31
N TYR A 143 -7.22 -1.10 0.42
CA TYR A 143 -7.65 0.00 -0.46
C TYR A 143 -8.69 -0.45 -1.49
N ASP A 144 -8.61 -1.68 -2.00
CA ASP A 144 -9.62 -2.25 -2.89
C ASP A 144 -10.99 -2.35 -2.18
N VAL A 145 -11.01 -2.77 -0.91
CA VAL A 145 -12.24 -2.80 -0.08
C VAL A 145 -12.75 -1.38 0.17
N LEU A 146 -11.88 -0.44 0.54
CA LEU A 146 -12.27 0.98 0.72
C LEU A 146 -12.95 1.51 -0.55
N ALA A 147 -12.34 1.31 -1.72
CA ALA A 147 -12.87 1.76 -2.99
C ALA A 147 -14.19 1.06 -3.37
N ASP A 148 -14.35 -0.22 -3.04
CA ASP A 148 -15.59 -0.97 -3.30
C ASP A 148 -16.75 -0.47 -2.44
N VAL A 149 -16.49 -0.17 -1.15
CA VAL A 149 -17.50 0.39 -0.25
C VAL A 149 -17.90 1.81 -0.68
N GLU A 150 -16.93 2.69 -1.01
CA GLU A 150 -17.21 4.04 -1.53
C GLU A 150 -18.01 4.03 -2.84
N ARG A 151 -17.84 3.01 -3.65
CA ARG A 151 -18.60 2.83 -4.90
C ARG A 151 -20.04 2.37 -4.67
N ARG A 152 -20.27 1.56 -3.65
CA ARG A 152 -21.58 0.95 -3.35
C ARG A 152 -22.45 1.81 -2.46
N TYR A 153 -21.84 2.59 -1.56
CA TYR A 153 -22.54 3.30 -0.49
C TYR A 153 -22.14 4.78 -0.45
N PRO A 154 -23.04 5.66 0.01
CA PRO A 154 -22.76 7.08 0.16
C PRO A 154 -21.86 7.32 1.38
N VAL A 155 -20.55 7.26 1.17
CA VAL A 155 -19.54 7.49 2.21
C VAL A 155 -19.10 8.96 2.23
N ASP A 156 -19.17 9.58 3.42
CA ASP A 156 -18.54 10.88 3.67
C ASP A 156 -17.02 10.67 3.80
N ARG A 157 -16.28 11.09 2.77
CA ARG A 157 -14.82 10.92 2.69
C ARG A 157 -14.04 11.68 3.75
N ASP A 158 -14.67 12.63 4.46
CA ASP A 158 -14.05 13.28 5.59
C ASP A 158 -14.34 12.58 6.92
N ARG A 159 -15.05 11.46 6.88
CA ARG A 159 -15.37 10.61 8.03
C ARG A 159 -15.00 9.14 7.76
N VAL A 160 -13.79 8.91 7.23
CA VAL A 160 -13.22 7.58 7.05
C VAL A 160 -12.20 7.33 8.16
N TYR A 161 -12.38 6.26 8.91
CA TYR A 161 -11.62 5.97 10.12
C TYR A 161 -10.90 4.64 10.01
N LEU A 162 -9.83 4.49 10.81
CA LEU A 162 -9.11 3.23 10.98
C LEU A 162 -9.19 2.73 12.41
N THR A 163 -9.29 1.43 12.55
CA THR A 163 -9.00 0.73 13.80
C THR A 163 -8.36 -0.62 13.48
N GLY A 164 -7.70 -1.21 14.45
CA GLY A 164 -7.08 -2.53 14.31
C GLY A 164 -6.84 -3.17 15.66
N ILE A 165 -6.75 -4.48 15.63
CA ILE A 165 -6.55 -5.34 16.80
C ILE A 165 -5.25 -6.10 16.64
N SER A 166 -4.29 -5.98 17.58
CA SER A 166 -3.02 -6.72 17.56
C SER A 166 -2.27 -6.51 16.23
N MET A 167 -1.99 -7.55 15.42
CA MET A 167 -1.43 -7.41 14.07
C MET A 167 -2.14 -6.32 13.24
N GLY A 168 -3.46 -6.25 13.32
CA GLY A 168 -4.26 -5.25 12.59
C GLY A 168 -4.00 -3.82 13.01
N VAL A 169 -3.55 -3.56 14.25
CA VAL A 169 -3.19 -2.20 14.66
C VAL A 169 -1.89 -1.73 14.03
N GLY A 170 -0.93 -2.65 13.85
CA GLY A 170 0.27 -2.35 13.07
C GLY A 170 -0.10 -1.88 11.65
N GLY A 171 -1.02 -2.61 11.00
CA GLY A 171 -1.58 -2.20 9.72
C GLY A 171 -2.30 -0.86 9.75
N ALA A 172 -3.14 -0.59 10.75
CA ALA A 172 -3.85 0.69 10.87
C ALA A 172 -2.88 1.87 11.04
N LEU A 173 -1.83 1.72 11.84
CA LEU A 173 -0.79 2.74 11.98
C LEU A 173 0.00 2.92 10.70
N TRP A 174 0.42 1.83 10.04
CA TRP A 174 1.10 1.88 8.74
C TRP A 174 0.29 2.64 7.68
N LEU A 175 -0.99 2.29 7.52
CA LEU A 175 -1.87 2.96 6.56
C LEU A 175 -2.05 4.45 6.90
N ALA A 176 -2.13 4.79 8.19
CA ALA A 176 -2.25 6.17 8.63
C ALA A 176 -0.95 6.96 8.42
N GLU A 177 0.21 6.37 8.70
CA GLU A 177 1.51 6.99 8.52
C GLU A 177 1.87 7.20 7.04
N THR A 178 1.48 6.26 6.17
CA THR A 178 1.80 6.30 4.74
C THR A 178 0.81 7.12 3.91
N ARG A 179 -0.44 7.20 4.35
CA ARG A 179 -1.52 7.96 3.67
C ARG A 179 -2.36 8.75 4.68
N PRO A 180 -1.75 9.69 5.45
CA PRO A 180 -2.44 10.40 6.54
C PRO A 180 -3.61 11.27 6.07
N ASP A 181 -3.60 11.66 4.81
CA ASP A 181 -4.62 12.47 4.15
C ASP A 181 -5.91 11.71 3.80
N LEU A 182 -5.99 10.41 4.08
CA LEU A 182 -7.22 9.62 3.88
C LEU A 182 -8.08 9.52 5.15
N TRP A 183 -7.49 9.60 6.35
CA TRP A 183 -8.11 9.16 7.59
C TRP A 183 -8.55 10.32 8.48
N ALA A 184 -9.76 10.23 8.98
CA ALA A 184 -10.31 11.19 9.93
C ALA A 184 -9.92 10.90 11.39
N GLY A 185 -9.47 9.69 11.68
CA GLY A 185 -8.97 9.29 13.00
C GLY A 185 -8.61 7.82 13.08
N VAL A 186 -7.78 7.47 14.07
CA VAL A 186 -7.29 6.11 14.31
C VAL A 186 -7.48 5.72 15.78
N ALA A 187 -8.06 4.55 16.03
CA ALA A 187 -8.12 3.90 17.35
C ALA A 187 -7.30 2.62 17.32
N ALA A 188 -6.18 2.60 18.04
CA ALA A 188 -5.15 1.57 17.96
C ALA A 188 -5.16 0.67 19.20
N MET A 189 -5.47 -0.65 19.04
CA MET A 189 -5.60 -1.62 20.13
C MET A 189 -4.34 -2.49 20.28
N CYS A 190 -3.57 -2.29 21.34
CA CYS A 190 -2.28 -2.96 21.61
C CYS A 190 -1.25 -2.75 20.49
N PRO A 191 -0.88 -1.48 20.15
CA PRO A 191 0.06 -1.23 19.07
C PRO A 191 1.45 -1.82 19.35
N ASP A 192 1.99 -2.43 18.30
CA ASP A 192 3.39 -2.83 18.22
C ASP A 192 4.06 -2.11 17.06
N SER A 193 5.38 -2.19 16.95
CA SER A 193 6.13 -1.57 15.86
C SER A 193 5.96 -2.38 14.56
N MET A 194 5.81 -1.67 13.44
CA MET A 194 5.88 -2.26 12.10
C MET A 194 7.24 -1.93 11.47
N PRO A 195 7.87 -2.89 10.78
CA PRO A 195 9.12 -2.61 10.07
C PRO A 195 8.98 -1.45 9.08
N GLY A 196 9.93 -0.51 9.12
CA GLY A 196 9.97 0.65 8.22
C GLY A 196 9.06 1.82 8.62
N SER A 197 8.38 1.75 9.78
CA SER A 197 7.54 2.83 10.30
C SER A 197 8.24 3.73 11.33
N GLU A 198 9.47 3.44 11.68
CA GLU A 198 10.16 4.05 12.83
C GLU A 198 10.26 5.58 12.73
N ASP A 199 10.36 6.12 11.51
CA ASP A 199 10.53 7.57 11.28
C ASP A 199 9.22 8.27 10.89
N LEU A 200 8.14 7.53 10.65
CA LEU A 200 6.94 8.06 10.01
C LEU A 200 5.97 8.76 10.97
N ALA A 201 6.20 8.67 12.28
CA ALA A 201 5.36 9.31 13.29
C ALA A 201 5.02 10.79 13.00
N PRO A 202 5.91 11.64 12.45
CA PRO A 202 5.56 13.02 12.09
C PRO A 202 4.41 13.15 11.09
N ASN A 203 4.17 12.15 10.25
CA ASN A 203 3.09 12.14 9.26
C ASN A 203 1.70 12.18 9.91
N LEU A 204 1.60 11.70 11.15
CA LEU A 204 0.35 11.64 11.91
C LEU A 204 -0.05 12.98 12.56
N LEU A 205 0.67 14.08 12.31
CA LEU A 205 0.41 15.39 12.92
C LEU A 205 -1.07 15.82 12.82
N ASN A 206 -1.73 15.52 11.72
CA ASN A 206 -3.11 15.94 11.44
C ASN A 206 -4.13 14.79 11.51
N VAL A 207 -3.73 13.64 12.05
CA VAL A 207 -4.61 12.47 12.24
C VAL A 207 -4.90 12.31 13.73
N PRO A 208 -6.13 12.58 14.20
CA PRO A 208 -6.53 12.27 15.58
C PRO A 208 -6.24 10.80 15.92
N LEU A 209 -5.51 10.56 17.01
CA LEU A 209 -5.02 9.23 17.37
C LEU A 209 -5.26 8.91 18.84
N ARG A 210 -5.81 7.72 19.11
CA ARG A 210 -5.90 7.13 20.45
C ARG A 210 -5.27 5.76 20.48
N LEU A 211 -4.46 5.52 21.51
CA LEU A 211 -3.85 4.22 21.80
C LEU A 211 -4.51 3.61 23.01
N TYR A 212 -4.74 2.29 22.98
CA TYR A 212 -5.34 1.53 24.08
C TYR A 212 -4.50 0.28 24.33
N HIS A 213 -4.21 -0.05 25.61
CA HIS A 213 -3.46 -1.24 25.96
C HIS A 213 -3.89 -1.82 27.30
N GLY A 214 -3.79 -3.13 27.45
CA GLY A 214 -3.98 -3.82 28.72
C GLY A 214 -2.66 -3.91 29.49
N GLU A 215 -2.64 -3.50 30.77
CA GLU A 215 -1.44 -3.54 31.61
C GLU A 215 -0.80 -4.94 31.71
N LEU A 216 -1.66 -5.99 31.71
CA LEU A 216 -1.25 -7.40 31.85
C LEU A 216 -1.17 -8.12 30.50
N ASP A 217 -0.96 -7.41 29.40
CA ASP A 217 -0.79 -8.00 28.07
C ASP A 217 0.52 -8.81 28.01
N THR A 218 0.38 -10.12 27.77
CA THR A 218 1.52 -11.06 27.67
C THR A 218 1.86 -11.42 26.22
N ILE A 219 1.10 -10.90 25.25
CA ILE A 219 1.30 -11.14 23.81
C ILE A 219 2.09 -9.98 23.21
N VAL A 220 1.54 -8.75 23.34
CA VAL A 220 2.24 -7.52 22.99
C VAL A 220 2.58 -6.80 24.30
N PRO A 221 3.87 -6.61 24.62
CA PRO A 221 4.24 -5.91 25.85
C PRO A 221 3.68 -4.50 25.90
N VAL A 222 3.09 -4.09 27.03
CA VAL A 222 2.57 -2.73 27.24
C VAL A 222 3.62 -1.64 27.00
N ALA A 223 4.90 -1.99 27.13
CA ALA A 223 6.03 -1.13 26.80
C ALA A 223 6.02 -0.64 25.34
N SER A 224 5.46 -1.43 24.41
CA SER A 224 5.31 -1.04 22.99
C SER A 224 4.41 0.19 22.85
N SER A 225 3.23 0.21 23.47
CA SER A 225 2.34 1.38 23.45
C SER A 225 2.94 2.60 24.13
N ARG A 226 3.64 2.40 25.25
CA ARG A 226 4.35 3.49 25.95
C ARG A 226 5.48 4.07 25.08
N ALA A 227 6.17 3.21 24.28
CA ALA A 227 7.17 3.65 23.30
C ALA A 227 6.51 4.41 22.13
N TRP A 228 5.38 3.95 21.63
CA TRP A 228 4.59 4.65 20.62
C TRP A 228 4.15 6.03 21.10
N GLN A 229 3.58 6.12 22.31
CA GLN A 229 3.19 7.41 22.89
C GLN A 229 4.37 8.38 22.97
N ARG A 230 5.52 7.94 23.50
CA ARG A 230 6.72 8.79 23.56
C ARG A 230 7.15 9.26 22.17
N ARG A 231 7.28 8.34 21.21
CA ARG A 231 7.66 8.65 19.82
C ARG A 231 6.77 9.71 19.19
N LEU A 232 5.46 9.59 19.36
CA LEU A 232 4.48 10.56 18.84
C LEU A 232 4.63 11.93 19.52
N LEU A 233 4.74 11.95 20.83
CA LEU A 233 4.93 13.21 21.61
C LEU A 233 6.26 13.88 21.25
N ASP A 234 7.35 13.13 21.13
CA ASP A 234 8.67 13.64 20.71
C ASP A 234 8.62 14.19 19.27
N ALA A 235 7.81 13.59 18.42
CA ALA A 235 7.52 14.11 17.08
C ALA A 235 6.56 15.31 17.09
N GLY A 236 6.03 15.74 18.25
CA GLY A 236 5.05 16.82 18.36
C GLY A 236 3.66 16.45 17.83
N VAL A 237 3.33 15.16 17.80
CA VAL A 237 2.03 14.64 17.39
C VAL A 237 1.15 14.42 18.61
N PRO A 238 -0.02 15.07 18.72
CA PRO A 238 -0.95 14.85 19.82
C PRO A 238 -1.48 13.42 19.80
N VAL A 239 -1.41 12.74 20.95
CA VAL A 239 -1.94 11.39 21.12
C VAL A 239 -2.53 11.21 22.51
N ALA A 240 -3.70 10.58 22.59
CA ALA A 240 -4.26 10.11 23.85
C ALA A 240 -3.92 8.62 24.02
N TYR A 241 -3.51 8.25 25.23
CA TYR A 241 -3.20 6.86 25.58
C TYR A 241 -3.99 6.44 26.81
N THR A 242 -4.65 5.29 26.70
CA THR A 242 -5.39 4.67 27.81
C THR A 242 -4.80 3.31 28.10
N GLU A 243 -4.31 3.11 29.32
CA GLU A 243 -3.83 1.83 29.82
C GLU A 243 -4.85 1.28 30.82
N TYR A 244 -5.34 0.06 30.59
CA TYR A 244 -6.37 -0.53 31.44
C TYR A 244 -5.73 -1.46 32.46
N PRO A 245 -5.89 -1.16 33.78
CA PRO A 245 -5.42 -2.02 34.86
C PRO A 245 -6.06 -3.41 34.76
N ALA A 246 -5.30 -4.45 35.13
CA ALA A 246 -5.75 -5.84 35.19
C ALA A 246 -6.34 -6.39 33.87
N THR A 247 -6.13 -5.72 32.73
CA THR A 247 -6.59 -6.14 31.39
C THR A 247 -5.45 -6.79 30.65
N ARG A 248 -5.74 -7.93 30.00
CA ARG A 248 -4.79 -8.65 29.16
C ARG A 248 -4.85 -8.15 27.70
N HIS A 249 -4.40 -8.98 26.74
CA HIS A 249 -4.33 -8.65 25.33
C HIS A 249 -5.67 -8.21 24.70
N ASN A 250 -6.80 -8.70 25.18
CA ASN A 250 -8.13 -8.41 24.63
C ASN A 250 -8.71 -7.03 25.03
N VAL A 251 -7.90 -6.00 25.04
CA VAL A 251 -8.28 -4.62 25.41
C VAL A 251 -9.45 -4.06 24.58
N TRP A 252 -9.62 -4.52 23.34
CA TRP A 252 -10.72 -4.11 22.46
C TRP A 252 -12.11 -4.40 23.04
N ASP A 253 -12.25 -5.44 23.89
CA ASP A 253 -13.51 -5.75 24.55
C ASP A 253 -13.98 -4.60 25.46
N VAL A 254 -13.04 -3.88 26.05
CA VAL A 254 -13.34 -2.70 26.90
C VAL A 254 -13.42 -1.44 26.04
N ALA A 255 -12.45 -1.22 25.18
CA ALA A 255 -12.33 0.01 24.39
C ALA A 255 -13.53 0.24 23.46
N TYR A 256 -14.01 -0.80 22.76
CA TYR A 256 -15.16 -0.68 21.88
C TYR A 256 -16.50 -0.69 22.60
N SER A 257 -16.65 -1.46 23.69
CA SER A 257 -17.94 -1.66 24.33
C SER A 257 -18.24 -0.67 25.45
N ARG A 258 -17.24 -0.20 26.18
CA ARG A 258 -17.41 0.62 27.41
C ARG A 258 -16.79 2.00 27.34
N ASP A 259 -15.64 2.14 26.67
CA ASP A 259 -14.83 3.35 26.74
C ASP A 259 -15.01 4.29 25.53
N GLY A 260 -15.99 4.01 24.70
CA GLY A 260 -16.43 4.91 23.64
C GLY A 260 -15.42 5.15 22.51
N ALA A 261 -14.51 4.19 22.24
CA ALA A 261 -13.53 4.32 21.15
C ALA A 261 -14.19 4.59 19.80
N LEU A 262 -15.31 3.94 19.52
CA LEU A 262 -16.04 4.13 18.27
C LEU A 262 -16.82 5.45 18.26
N GLU A 263 -17.38 5.90 19.41
CA GLU A 263 -18.00 7.21 19.56
C GLU A 263 -17.01 8.33 19.32
N TRP A 264 -15.83 8.18 19.90
CA TRP A 264 -14.77 9.13 19.71
C TRP A 264 -14.34 9.21 18.24
N LEU A 265 -14.15 8.07 17.55
CA LEU A 265 -13.87 8.05 16.11
C LEU A 265 -14.97 8.75 15.31
N ALA A 266 -16.24 8.38 15.56
CA ALA A 266 -17.38 8.95 14.81
C ALA A 266 -17.53 10.48 14.97
N ALA A 267 -16.97 11.06 16.04
CA ALA A 267 -16.92 12.49 16.28
C ALA A 267 -15.79 13.21 15.53
N GLN A 268 -14.83 12.47 14.98
CA GLN A 268 -13.73 13.09 14.24
C GLN A 268 -14.13 13.41 12.81
N ARG A 269 -13.51 14.46 12.26
CA ARG A 269 -13.65 14.84 10.87
C ARG A 269 -12.28 15.25 10.31
N ARG A 270 -11.92 14.72 9.16
CA ARG A 270 -10.65 15.03 8.52
C ARG A 270 -10.60 16.49 8.08
N ASN A 271 -9.53 17.19 8.44
CA ASN A 271 -9.19 18.47 7.85
C ASN A 271 -8.42 18.22 6.55
N ARG A 272 -9.03 18.54 5.41
CA ARG A 272 -8.38 18.38 4.08
C ARG A 272 -7.22 19.35 3.86
N TRP A 273 -7.24 20.49 4.54
CA TRP A 273 -6.35 21.61 4.31
C TRP A 273 -5.74 22.12 5.62
N PRO A 274 -4.95 21.30 6.33
CA PRO A 274 -4.32 21.75 7.56
C PRO A 274 -3.28 22.84 7.28
N ASP A 275 -3.12 23.79 8.21
CA ASP A 275 -2.14 24.89 8.07
C ASP A 275 -0.68 24.39 8.14
N ARG A 276 -0.45 23.23 8.70
CA ARG A 276 0.87 22.61 8.78
C ARG A 276 0.81 21.15 8.33
N VAL A 277 1.70 20.79 7.43
CA VAL A 277 1.92 19.41 7.00
C VAL A 277 3.36 19.01 7.30
N ARG A 278 3.54 17.89 7.98
CA ARG A 278 4.83 17.22 8.09
C ARG A 278 4.75 15.93 7.30
N LEU A 279 5.74 15.69 6.47
CA LEU A 279 5.82 14.50 5.65
C LEU A 279 7.24 13.94 5.71
N VAL A 280 7.34 12.70 6.12
CA VAL A 280 8.54 11.87 6.02
C VAL A 280 8.26 10.77 5.02
N ALA A 281 9.13 10.61 4.03
CA ALA A 281 9.01 9.58 3.00
C ALA A 281 10.36 8.90 2.74
N ARG A 282 10.35 7.58 2.62
CA ARG A 282 11.51 6.77 2.20
C ARG A 282 11.36 6.26 0.78
N SER A 283 10.20 6.47 0.19
CA SER A 283 9.85 6.01 -1.16
C SER A 283 8.92 6.99 -1.85
N TYR A 284 8.90 6.97 -3.17
CA TYR A 284 7.98 7.80 -3.97
C TYR A 284 6.53 7.35 -3.84
N GLN A 285 6.27 6.08 -3.51
CA GLN A 285 4.90 5.58 -3.31
C GLN A 285 4.16 6.34 -2.22
N TYR A 286 4.85 6.72 -1.15
CA TYR A 286 4.28 7.39 0.02
C TYR A 286 4.82 8.81 0.16
N SER A 287 5.10 9.48 -0.96
CA SER A 287 5.74 10.79 -1.00
C SER A 287 4.77 11.97 -0.99
N SER A 288 3.49 11.74 -0.69
CA SER A 288 2.50 12.83 -0.64
C SER A 288 1.59 12.74 0.57
N ALA A 289 1.29 13.89 1.16
CA ALA A 289 0.31 14.04 2.23
C ALA A 289 -0.38 15.42 2.11
N TYR A 290 -1.70 15.44 2.14
CA TYR A 290 -2.51 16.67 2.05
C TYR A 290 -2.14 17.50 0.82
N TRP A 291 -1.57 18.67 1.03
CA TRP A 291 -1.19 19.62 -0.02
C TRP A 291 0.32 19.63 -0.34
N VAL A 292 1.08 18.67 0.20
CA VAL A 292 2.53 18.53 0.00
C VAL A 292 2.85 17.23 -0.71
N ARG A 293 3.75 17.28 -1.71
CA ARG A 293 4.34 16.11 -2.36
C ARG A 293 5.86 16.28 -2.52
N ILE A 294 6.61 15.30 -2.10
CA ILE A 294 8.06 15.20 -2.36
C ILE A 294 8.25 14.61 -3.76
N ASP A 295 8.95 15.31 -4.63
CA ASP A 295 9.17 14.94 -6.03
C ASP A 295 10.57 14.37 -6.30
N SER A 296 11.54 14.67 -5.42
CA SER A 296 12.91 14.15 -5.55
C SER A 296 13.45 13.80 -4.17
N LEU A 297 13.74 12.51 -3.98
CA LEU A 297 14.33 11.94 -2.77
C LEU A 297 15.35 10.85 -3.14
N THR A 298 16.22 10.49 -2.20
CA THR A 298 17.06 9.30 -2.29
C THR A 298 16.31 8.11 -1.71
N PRO A 299 15.87 7.12 -2.49
CA PRO A 299 15.11 6.00 -1.99
C PRO A 299 15.82 5.26 -0.84
N GLY A 300 15.06 4.94 0.21
CA GLY A 300 15.60 4.30 1.42
C GLY A 300 16.19 5.25 2.47
N VAL A 301 16.46 6.50 2.10
CA VAL A 301 16.88 7.56 3.04
C VAL A 301 15.64 8.38 3.40
N PRO A 302 15.35 8.64 4.70
CA PRO A 302 14.22 9.47 5.08
C PRO A 302 14.35 10.89 4.52
N ALA A 303 13.44 11.25 3.61
CA ALA A 303 13.29 12.62 3.14
C ALA A 303 12.17 13.28 3.93
N GLN A 304 12.35 14.51 4.39
CA GLN A 304 11.40 15.20 5.26
C GLN A 304 11.08 16.59 4.75
N ILE A 305 9.83 16.98 4.91
CA ILE A 305 9.37 18.36 4.74
C ILE A 305 8.42 18.73 5.87
N ASP A 306 8.64 19.89 6.49
CA ASP A 306 7.73 20.55 7.43
C ASP A 306 7.27 21.85 6.76
N ALA A 307 6.06 21.87 6.25
CA ALA A 307 5.50 22.98 5.53
C ALA A 307 4.37 23.64 6.33
N ARG A 308 4.46 24.95 6.51
CA ARG A 308 3.45 25.77 7.22
C ARG A 308 2.91 26.85 6.30
N ARG A 309 1.60 26.99 6.25
CA ARG A 309 0.88 27.98 5.48
C ARG A 309 0.36 29.07 6.42
N ALA A 310 0.66 30.32 6.08
CA ALA A 310 0.17 31.49 6.80
C ALA A 310 -1.23 31.89 6.29
N SER A 311 -1.93 32.76 7.03
CA SER A 311 -3.28 33.25 6.67
C SER A 311 -3.33 34.02 5.34
N ASN A 312 -2.22 34.64 4.92
CA ASN A 312 -2.10 35.31 3.63
C ASN A 312 -1.79 34.33 2.47
N GLY A 313 -1.69 33.03 2.76
CA GLY A 313 -1.38 31.99 1.80
C GLY A 313 0.11 31.67 1.65
N ASP A 314 1.03 32.52 2.08
CA ASP A 314 2.47 32.28 1.99
C ASP A 314 2.88 31.02 2.76
N VAL A 315 3.89 30.32 2.25
CA VAL A 315 4.33 29.05 2.81
C VAL A 315 5.78 29.13 3.29
N GLN A 316 6.03 28.59 4.46
CA GLN A 316 7.37 28.31 4.97
C GLN A 316 7.60 26.79 4.98
N ALA A 317 8.69 26.33 4.38
CA ALA A 317 9.07 24.92 4.33
C ALA A 317 10.49 24.73 4.85
N ILE A 318 10.68 23.70 5.68
CA ILE A 318 11.98 23.21 6.14
C ILE A 318 12.13 21.79 5.58
N THR A 319 13.30 21.50 4.97
CA THR A 319 13.52 20.26 4.25
C THR A 319 14.76 19.52 4.72
N VAL A 320 14.72 18.18 4.66
CA VAL A 320 15.86 17.30 4.93
C VAL A 320 15.89 16.19 3.87
N ASN A 321 17.05 15.93 3.28
CA ASN A 321 17.29 14.84 2.33
C ASN A 321 16.33 14.79 1.12
N LEU A 322 15.90 15.94 0.63
CA LEU A 322 15.12 16.03 -0.61
C LEU A 322 15.62 17.17 -1.49
N ASP A 323 15.46 17.02 -2.79
CA ASP A 323 15.91 17.98 -3.80
C ASP A 323 14.77 18.59 -4.61
N GLY A 324 13.51 18.21 -4.30
CA GLY A 324 12.36 18.78 -4.96
C GLY A 324 11.03 18.39 -4.34
N PHE A 325 10.09 19.32 -4.38
CA PHE A 325 8.72 19.11 -3.90
C PHE A 325 7.72 19.99 -4.65
N THR A 326 6.45 19.62 -4.56
CA THR A 326 5.32 20.37 -5.12
C THR A 326 4.26 20.61 -4.04
N LEU A 327 3.68 21.81 -4.06
CA LEU A 327 2.54 22.19 -3.23
C LEU A 327 1.27 22.23 -4.08
N THR A 328 0.15 21.73 -3.53
CA THR A 328 -1.16 21.92 -4.15
C THR A 328 -1.66 23.33 -3.85
N ALA A 329 -2.05 24.06 -4.89
CA ALA A 329 -2.55 25.42 -4.77
C ALA A 329 -3.85 25.49 -3.93
N GLN A 330 -3.94 26.48 -3.06
CA GLN A 330 -5.08 26.80 -2.23
C GLN A 330 -5.34 28.31 -2.24
N GLU A 331 -6.55 28.73 -1.97
CA GLU A 331 -6.85 30.14 -1.77
C GLU A 331 -6.69 30.56 -0.29
N PRO A 332 -6.14 31.76 -0.01
CA PRO A 332 -5.48 32.66 -0.97
C PRO A 332 -4.19 32.05 -1.52
N GLN A 333 -3.89 32.35 -2.80
CA GLN A 333 -2.66 31.89 -3.45
C GLN A 333 -1.44 32.49 -2.76
N PRO A 334 -0.37 31.73 -2.52
CA PRO A 334 0.86 32.29 -1.98
C PRO A 334 1.50 33.28 -2.95
N SER A 335 2.03 34.35 -2.42
CA SER A 335 2.89 35.30 -3.16
C SER A 335 4.37 34.92 -3.03
N GLN A 336 4.71 34.24 -1.95
CA GLN A 336 6.06 33.83 -1.58
C GLN A 336 6.05 32.44 -0.95
N VAL A 337 7.09 31.66 -1.25
CA VAL A 337 7.43 30.44 -0.51
C VAL A 337 8.86 30.58 0.01
N THR A 338 9.04 30.39 1.31
CA THR A 338 10.37 30.38 1.94
C THR A 338 10.79 28.94 2.18
N VAL A 339 11.90 28.51 1.58
CA VAL A 339 12.42 27.14 1.73
C VAL A 339 13.81 27.20 2.34
N ASP A 340 14.01 26.55 3.50
CA ASP A 340 15.28 26.53 4.23
C ASP A 340 15.89 27.93 4.41
N GLY A 341 15.04 28.93 4.71
CA GLY A 341 15.43 30.34 4.85
C GLY A 341 15.53 31.14 3.54
N THR A 342 15.45 30.48 2.38
CA THR A 342 15.49 31.16 1.07
C THR A 342 14.10 31.61 0.65
N ALA A 343 13.86 32.90 0.55
CA ALA A 343 12.59 33.47 0.09
C ALA A 343 12.50 33.45 -1.46
N ILE A 344 11.46 32.82 -1.98
CA ILE A 344 11.19 32.66 -3.41
C ILE A 344 9.90 33.38 -3.73
N ARG A 345 9.99 34.50 -4.45
CA ARG A 345 8.81 35.19 -5.01
C ARG A 345 8.23 34.36 -6.15
N LEU A 346 6.94 34.13 -6.13
CA LEU A 346 6.28 33.24 -7.07
C LEU A 346 5.94 33.94 -8.36
N LYS A 347 6.14 33.23 -9.46
CA LYS A 347 5.66 33.67 -10.80
C LYS A 347 4.18 33.28 -10.92
N ARG A 348 3.34 34.25 -11.21
CA ARG A 348 1.89 34.06 -11.38
C ARG A 348 1.59 33.01 -12.45
N GLY A 349 0.74 32.07 -12.16
CA GLY A 349 0.35 30.99 -13.08
C GLY A 349 1.38 29.88 -13.26
N ALA A 350 2.57 29.95 -12.66
CA ALA A 350 3.54 28.86 -12.67
C ALA A 350 3.18 27.80 -11.62
N PRO A 351 3.53 26.52 -11.85
CA PRO A 351 3.35 25.46 -10.86
C PRO A 351 4.05 25.78 -9.55
N LEU A 352 3.44 25.40 -8.43
CA LEU A 352 4.04 25.49 -7.10
C LEU A 352 5.00 24.32 -6.84
N SER A 353 5.90 24.11 -7.78
CA SER A 353 6.98 23.12 -7.70
C SER A 353 8.30 23.82 -7.45
N PHE A 354 9.15 23.20 -6.64
CA PHE A 354 10.43 23.75 -6.20
C PHE A 354 11.51 22.70 -6.38
N ASN A 355 12.67 23.11 -6.86
CA ASN A 355 13.84 22.25 -6.99
C ASN A 355 15.09 22.92 -6.41
N LYS A 356 15.98 22.10 -5.88
CA LYS A 356 17.26 22.49 -5.33
C LYS A 356 18.32 22.43 -6.42
N SER A 357 19.13 23.47 -6.52
CA SER A 357 20.29 23.54 -7.41
C SER A 357 21.53 23.91 -6.59
N PRO A 358 22.74 23.85 -7.14
CA PRO A 358 23.94 24.36 -6.46
C PRO A 358 23.83 25.83 -6.00
N ALA A 359 22.98 26.63 -6.69
CA ALA A 359 22.69 28.01 -6.33
C ALA A 359 21.56 28.18 -5.29
N GLY A 360 21.02 27.09 -4.77
CA GLY A 360 19.92 27.09 -3.80
C GLY A 360 18.56 26.72 -4.40
N TRP A 361 17.49 26.92 -3.62
CA TRP A 361 16.11 26.62 -3.98
C TRP A 361 15.56 27.62 -5.01
N ARG A 362 14.79 27.11 -5.96
CA ARG A 362 14.09 27.93 -6.97
C ARG A 362 12.73 27.33 -7.34
N GLN A 363 11.80 28.16 -7.80
CA GLN A 363 10.55 27.71 -8.41
C GLN A 363 10.83 27.06 -9.77
N GLY A 364 10.32 25.87 -10.01
CA GLY A 364 10.44 25.14 -11.26
C GLY A 364 10.15 23.66 -11.05
N LEU A 365 9.75 22.99 -12.13
CA LEU A 365 9.51 21.54 -12.10
C LEU A 365 10.79 20.80 -11.78
N VAL A 366 10.66 19.72 -11.03
CA VAL A 366 11.72 18.73 -10.84
C VAL A 366 11.85 17.94 -12.14
N ALA A 367 13.06 17.84 -12.67
CA ALA A 367 13.32 16.98 -13.82
C ALA A 367 12.94 15.53 -13.46
N ALA A 368 12.17 14.87 -14.32
CA ALA A 368 11.83 13.48 -14.17
C ALA A 368 13.12 12.64 -14.33
N ALA A 369 13.77 12.34 -13.23
CA ALA A 369 14.92 11.43 -13.19
C ALA A 369 14.45 9.99 -13.07
N GLY A 370 15.35 9.03 -13.31
CA GLY A 370 15.08 7.60 -13.42
C GLY A 370 14.17 6.99 -12.37
N LYS A 371 14.48 7.16 -11.05
CA LYS A 371 13.60 6.67 -9.97
C LYS A 371 12.43 7.61 -9.73
N ARG A 372 11.23 7.03 -9.64
CA ARG A 372 9.95 7.75 -9.50
C ARG A 372 8.87 6.81 -8.99
N ILE A 373 7.68 7.30 -8.72
CA ILE A 373 6.51 6.47 -8.39
C ILE A 373 6.37 5.34 -9.43
N GLY A 374 6.30 4.11 -8.96
CA GLY A 374 6.20 2.90 -9.79
C GLY A 374 7.51 2.50 -10.49
N ALA A 375 8.63 3.17 -10.21
CA ALA A 375 9.96 2.79 -10.68
C ALA A 375 11.05 3.28 -9.71
N GLU A 376 11.08 2.72 -8.47
CA GLU A 376 11.94 3.24 -7.41
C GLU A 376 12.78 2.19 -6.66
N GLY A 377 12.37 0.91 -6.63
CA GLY A 377 12.91 -0.11 -5.71
C GLY A 377 12.33 0.04 -4.29
N PRO A 378 12.69 -0.76 -3.31
CA PRO A 378 13.62 -1.91 -3.38
C PRO A 378 13.02 -3.14 -4.11
N ILE A 379 13.75 -4.28 -4.03
CA ILE A 379 13.35 -5.57 -4.63
C ILE A 379 11.88 -5.93 -4.33
N LEU A 380 11.44 -5.78 -3.07
CA LEU A 380 10.06 -6.07 -2.65
C LEU A 380 8.99 -5.26 -3.38
N ARG A 381 9.35 -4.13 -4.00
CA ARG A 381 8.38 -3.34 -4.79
C ARG A 381 7.84 -4.10 -6.00
N ALA A 382 8.69 -4.92 -6.65
CA ALA A 382 8.25 -5.78 -7.75
C ALA A 382 7.31 -6.91 -7.31
N LEU A 383 7.23 -7.16 -6.00
CA LEU A 383 6.40 -8.21 -5.40
C LEU A 383 5.19 -7.65 -4.63
N SER A 384 4.98 -6.33 -4.66
CA SER A 384 3.90 -5.66 -3.93
C SER A 384 2.65 -5.39 -4.76
N GLY A 385 2.69 -5.70 -6.06
CA GLY A 385 1.61 -5.47 -7.02
C GLY A 385 1.25 -6.73 -7.81
N ARG A 386 0.61 -6.50 -8.95
CA ARG A 386 0.32 -7.58 -9.91
C ARG A 386 1.62 -8.07 -10.56
N GLN A 387 1.85 -9.37 -10.53
CA GLN A 387 3.10 -9.97 -10.95
C GLN A 387 2.91 -11.28 -11.72
N ILE A 388 3.85 -11.60 -12.61
CA ILE A 388 3.97 -12.88 -13.31
C ILE A 388 5.40 -13.41 -13.18
N TYR A 389 5.53 -14.73 -13.09
CA TYR A 389 6.80 -15.43 -12.95
C TYR A 389 7.18 -16.08 -14.28
N VAL A 390 8.40 -15.82 -14.75
CA VAL A 390 8.78 -16.15 -16.12
C VAL A 390 10.05 -16.97 -16.14
N TYR A 391 9.95 -18.23 -16.58
CA TYR A 391 11.11 -19.07 -16.81
C TYR A 391 11.59 -18.94 -18.25
N GLY A 392 12.91 -19.07 -18.45
CA GLY A 392 13.54 -18.95 -19.76
C GLY A 392 13.51 -20.23 -20.56
N THR A 393 13.34 -20.11 -21.87
CA THR A 393 13.35 -21.26 -22.80
C THR A 393 14.54 -21.28 -23.74
N LEU A 394 15.37 -20.23 -23.78
CA LEU A 394 16.54 -20.20 -24.65
C LEU A 394 17.59 -21.21 -24.20
N GLY A 395 18.25 -21.86 -25.18
CA GLY A 395 19.39 -22.75 -24.97
C GLY A 395 19.07 -24.03 -24.20
N ALA A 396 17.80 -24.31 -23.87
CA ALA A 396 17.44 -25.60 -23.28
C ALA A 396 17.63 -26.73 -24.31
N GLN A 397 18.26 -27.81 -23.86
CA GLN A 397 18.58 -28.95 -24.73
C GLN A 397 17.56 -30.07 -24.61
N THR A 398 16.83 -30.14 -23.49
CA THR A 398 15.86 -31.20 -23.22
C THR A 398 14.57 -30.63 -22.57
N ASP A 399 13.49 -31.40 -22.64
CA ASP A 399 12.24 -31.10 -21.98
C ASP A 399 12.36 -31.15 -20.45
N GLU A 400 13.25 -32.00 -19.94
CA GLU A 400 13.54 -32.10 -18.49
C GLU A 400 14.19 -30.81 -17.98
N GLU A 401 15.11 -30.21 -18.75
CA GLU A 401 15.69 -28.91 -18.38
C GLU A 401 14.64 -27.80 -18.34
N LEU A 402 13.74 -27.79 -19.32
CA LEU A 402 12.61 -26.83 -19.31
C LEU A 402 11.67 -27.06 -18.13
N ALA A 403 11.40 -28.32 -17.76
CA ALA A 403 10.59 -28.68 -16.62
C ALA A 403 11.22 -28.19 -15.31
N GLU A 404 12.53 -28.34 -15.11
CA GLU A 404 13.24 -27.84 -13.92
C GLU A 404 13.23 -26.30 -13.85
N ARG A 405 13.46 -25.61 -14.96
CA ARG A 405 13.35 -24.14 -15.01
C ARG A 405 11.94 -23.67 -14.65
N ARG A 406 10.91 -24.34 -15.16
CA ARG A 406 9.52 -24.06 -14.81
C ARG A 406 9.24 -24.31 -13.32
N LYS A 407 9.76 -25.39 -12.76
CA LYS A 407 9.59 -25.75 -11.35
C LYS A 407 10.17 -24.68 -10.41
N VAL A 408 11.33 -24.09 -10.74
CA VAL A 408 11.89 -22.95 -10.00
C VAL A 408 10.93 -21.76 -10.00
N ALA A 409 10.40 -21.37 -11.17
CA ALA A 409 9.45 -20.27 -11.26
C ALA A 409 8.12 -20.58 -10.52
N GLN A 410 7.67 -21.84 -10.54
CA GLN A 410 6.50 -22.29 -9.79
C GLN A 410 6.71 -22.22 -8.27
N ALA A 411 7.88 -22.63 -7.79
CA ALA A 411 8.23 -22.52 -6.38
C ALA A 411 8.23 -21.06 -5.91
N ALA A 412 8.83 -20.17 -6.71
CA ALA A 412 8.83 -18.73 -6.40
C ALA A 412 7.43 -18.10 -6.40
N SER A 413 6.56 -18.53 -7.31
CA SER A 413 5.21 -17.99 -7.48
C SER A 413 4.21 -18.45 -6.43
N ASN A 414 4.53 -19.51 -5.69
CA ASN A 414 3.66 -20.09 -4.69
C ASN A 414 3.93 -19.47 -3.30
N TRP A 415 3.07 -18.55 -2.90
CA TRP A 415 3.12 -17.91 -1.59
C TRP A 415 2.18 -18.56 -0.57
N SER A 416 1.67 -19.74 -0.89
CA SER A 416 0.75 -20.45 0.02
C SER A 416 1.50 -20.95 1.24
N THR A 417 0.94 -20.71 2.42
CA THR A 417 1.44 -21.27 3.68
C THR A 417 0.31 -21.92 4.46
N VAL A 418 0.60 -23.05 5.08
CA VAL A 418 -0.38 -23.77 5.90
C VAL A 418 -0.67 -23.01 7.19
N ARG A 419 0.33 -22.40 7.77
CA ARG A 419 0.24 -21.67 9.04
C ARG A 419 -0.60 -20.40 8.97
N SER A 420 -0.44 -19.63 7.92
CA SER A 420 -1.24 -18.41 7.69
C SER A 420 -2.59 -18.68 7.04
N HIS A 421 -2.91 -19.94 6.74
CA HIS A 421 -4.07 -20.31 5.91
C HIS A 421 -4.11 -19.56 4.57
N LEU A 422 -2.97 -19.05 4.13
CA LEU A 422 -2.85 -18.31 2.88
C LEU A 422 -2.75 -19.29 1.72
N GLN A 423 -3.61 -19.11 0.73
CA GLN A 423 -3.53 -19.81 -0.56
C GLN A 423 -3.39 -18.76 -1.66
N LEU A 424 -2.15 -18.43 -1.99
CA LEU A 424 -1.81 -17.44 -3.00
C LEU A 424 -0.75 -17.99 -3.93
N SER A 425 -1.05 -17.97 -5.22
CA SER A 425 -0.07 -18.30 -6.26
C SER A 425 -0.28 -17.39 -7.46
N PHE A 426 0.80 -17.02 -8.09
CA PHE A 426 0.81 -16.15 -9.26
C PHE A 426 0.98 -16.96 -10.56
N ALA A 427 0.68 -16.31 -11.69
CA ALA A 427 0.82 -16.94 -13.00
C ALA A 427 2.29 -17.23 -13.33
N VAL A 428 2.56 -18.42 -13.87
CA VAL A 428 3.87 -18.83 -14.38
C VAL A 428 3.78 -19.02 -15.88
N LYS A 429 4.67 -18.37 -16.63
CA LYS A 429 4.75 -18.42 -18.10
C LYS A 429 6.15 -18.75 -18.58
N ALA A 430 6.25 -19.38 -19.73
CA ALA A 430 7.50 -19.39 -20.48
C ALA A 430 7.78 -17.97 -21.03
N ASP A 431 9.03 -17.61 -21.19
CA ASP A 431 9.43 -16.29 -21.69
C ASP A 431 8.83 -15.96 -23.09
N ARG A 432 8.66 -16.98 -23.95
CA ARG A 432 8.02 -16.88 -25.28
C ARG A 432 6.50 -16.69 -25.23
N GLU A 433 5.85 -16.94 -24.08
CA GLU A 433 4.40 -16.82 -23.89
C GLU A 433 4.00 -15.46 -23.32
N VAL A 434 4.98 -14.66 -22.91
CA VAL A 434 4.71 -13.33 -22.32
C VAL A 434 4.34 -12.34 -23.41
N THR A 435 3.16 -11.76 -23.29
CA THR A 435 2.60 -10.80 -24.26
C THR A 435 2.93 -9.35 -23.89
N ALA A 436 2.71 -8.42 -24.81
CA ALA A 436 2.80 -7.00 -24.51
C ALA A 436 1.80 -6.58 -23.42
N ALA A 437 0.59 -7.14 -23.41
CA ALA A 437 -0.42 -6.86 -22.39
C ALA A 437 0.01 -7.32 -20.99
N ASP A 438 0.76 -8.42 -20.88
CA ASP A 438 1.34 -8.86 -19.60
C ASP A 438 2.35 -7.82 -19.08
N LEU A 439 3.24 -7.33 -19.96
CA LEU A 439 4.25 -6.31 -19.62
C LEU A 439 3.65 -4.92 -19.31
N ASP A 440 2.49 -4.62 -19.87
CA ASP A 440 1.77 -3.36 -19.62
C ASP A 440 0.94 -3.36 -18.32
N SER A 441 0.68 -4.56 -17.76
CA SER A 441 -0.23 -4.74 -16.63
C SER A 441 0.39 -5.39 -15.40
N SER A 442 1.64 -5.86 -15.45
CA SER A 442 2.24 -6.64 -14.38
C SER A 442 3.75 -6.39 -14.26
N ASP A 443 4.24 -6.49 -13.04
CA ASP A 443 5.66 -6.69 -12.78
C ASP A 443 6.06 -8.10 -13.24
N VAL A 444 7.29 -8.30 -13.67
CA VAL A 444 7.78 -9.60 -14.12
C VAL A 444 8.94 -10.09 -13.27
N VAL A 445 8.84 -11.31 -12.77
CA VAL A 445 9.92 -12.01 -12.07
C VAL A 445 10.59 -12.96 -13.06
N LEU A 446 11.80 -12.61 -13.52
CA LEU A 446 12.52 -13.28 -14.59
C LEU A 446 13.58 -14.23 -14.02
N PHE A 447 13.54 -15.50 -14.40
CA PHE A 447 14.54 -16.49 -14.01
C PHE A 447 15.50 -16.78 -15.15
N GLY A 448 16.79 -16.66 -14.88
CA GLY A 448 17.87 -16.96 -15.81
C GLY A 448 18.70 -15.75 -16.24
N THR A 449 19.49 -15.91 -17.27
CA THR A 449 20.36 -14.89 -17.86
C THR A 449 19.90 -14.56 -19.28
N ALA A 450 20.56 -13.61 -19.95
CA ALA A 450 20.30 -13.30 -21.38
C ALA A 450 20.49 -14.51 -22.30
N LYS A 451 21.26 -15.53 -21.87
CA LYS A 451 21.45 -16.78 -22.65
C LYS A 451 20.32 -17.79 -22.48
N SER A 452 19.58 -17.72 -21.39
CA SER A 452 18.54 -18.70 -21.07
C SER A 452 17.11 -18.14 -21.08
N ASN A 453 16.94 -16.81 -21.04
CA ASN A 453 15.64 -16.15 -20.99
C ASN A 453 15.56 -15.01 -22.01
N SER A 454 14.64 -15.11 -22.95
CA SER A 454 14.49 -14.17 -24.08
C SER A 454 14.08 -12.75 -23.61
N LEU A 455 13.35 -12.63 -22.49
CA LEU A 455 13.02 -11.30 -21.92
C LEU A 455 14.24 -10.66 -21.26
N VAL A 456 15.06 -11.43 -20.55
CA VAL A 456 16.33 -10.92 -20.01
C VAL A 456 17.22 -10.45 -21.16
N ALA A 457 17.31 -11.23 -22.26
CA ALA A 457 18.05 -10.84 -23.48
C ALA A 457 17.48 -9.56 -24.10
N ARG A 458 16.15 -9.46 -24.24
CA ARG A 458 15.45 -8.28 -24.76
C ARG A 458 15.72 -7.01 -23.96
N PHE A 459 15.82 -7.14 -22.65
CA PHE A 459 16.02 -6.01 -21.75
C PHE A 459 17.49 -5.74 -21.41
N ALA A 460 18.44 -6.57 -21.86
CA ALA A 460 19.85 -6.56 -21.46
C ALA A 460 20.49 -5.15 -21.44
N ALA A 461 20.22 -4.32 -22.47
CA ALA A 461 20.74 -2.96 -22.55
C ALA A 461 20.18 -1.97 -21.47
N ARG A 462 19.16 -2.38 -20.73
CA ARG A 462 18.53 -1.61 -19.65
C ARG A 462 18.81 -2.18 -18.27
N LEU A 463 19.35 -3.40 -18.20
CA LEU A 463 19.67 -4.07 -16.95
C LEU A 463 21.06 -3.60 -16.48
N PRO A 464 21.21 -3.13 -15.25
CA PRO A 464 22.46 -2.52 -14.79
C PRO A 464 23.59 -3.52 -14.53
N ILE A 465 23.22 -4.79 -14.26
CA ILE A 465 24.16 -5.87 -13.87
C ILE A 465 23.71 -7.22 -14.44
N GLU A 466 24.68 -8.11 -14.66
CA GLU A 466 24.46 -9.47 -15.14
C GLU A 466 25.37 -10.47 -14.42
N LEU A 467 24.85 -11.63 -14.00
CA LEU A 467 25.65 -12.72 -13.45
C LEU A 467 26.46 -13.39 -14.57
N ARG A 468 27.75 -13.63 -14.36
CA ARG A 468 28.61 -14.33 -15.31
C ARG A 468 28.26 -15.83 -15.39
N PRO A 469 28.43 -16.48 -16.55
CA PRO A 469 28.06 -17.88 -16.72
C PRO A 469 28.88 -18.88 -15.89
N ASP A 470 30.06 -18.48 -15.45
CA ASP A 470 30.99 -19.28 -14.63
C ASP A 470 30.75 -19.16 -13.12
N ALA A 471 29.77 -18.37 -12.71
CA ALA A 471 29.41 -18.14 -11.31
C ALA A 471 28.33 -19.12 -10.80
N ALA A 472 28.55 -20.44 -10.93
CA ALA A 472 27.54 -21.46 -10.64
C ALA A 472 27.09 -21.51 -9.17
N ASP A 473 27.97 -21.16 -8.20
CA ASP A 473 27.64 -21.17 -6.75
C ASP A 473 26.99 -19.87 -6.30
N TYR A 474 26.70 -18.94 -7.20
CA TYR A 474 26.17 -17.62 -6.85
C TYR A 474 24.70 -17.46 -7.30
N GLY A 475 23.99 -16.62 -6.54
CA GLY A 475 22.71 -16.07 -6.93
C GLY A 475 22.79 -14.55 -7.00
N LEU A 476 22.27 -13.98 -8.07
CA LEU A 476 22.12 -12.54 -8.25
C LEU A 476 20.62 -12.23 -8.39
N LEU A 477 20.12 -11.39 -7.50
CA LEU A 477 18.78 -10.86 -7.56
C LEU A 477 18.84 -9.34 -7.64
N PHE A 478 18.12 -8.73 -8.58
CA PHE A 478 18.03 -7.29 -8.68
C PHE A 478 16.74 -6.84 -9.36
N ILE A 479 16.33 -5.60 -9.06
CA ILE A 479 15.16 -4.95 -9.66
C ILE A 479 15.59 -3.92 -10.70
N ALA A 480 14.86 -3.83 -11.81
CA ALA A 480 15.06 -2.79 -12.83
C ALA A 480 13.71 -2.33 -13.40
N PRO A 481 13.57 -1.06 -13.82
CA PRO A 481 12.33 -0.56 -14.41
C PRO A 481 12.17 -1.04 -15.85
N ILE A 482 10.95 -1.51 -16.19
CA ILE A 482 10.53 -1.83 -17.57
C ILE A 482 9.22 -1.10 -17.87
N GLY A 483 9.30 0.04 -18.56
CA GLY A 483 8.11 0.85 -18.82
C GLY A 483 7.49 1.44 -17.55
N LYS A 484 6.29 0.99 -17.17
CA LYS A 484 5.56 1.39 -15.96
C LYS A 484 5.69 0.38 -14.82
N HIS A 485 6.36 -0.73 -15.07
CA HIS A 485 6.48 -1.90 -14.21
C HIS A 485 7.93 -2.22 -13.92
N TYR A 486 8.15 -3.28 -13.16
CA TYR A 486 9.48 -3.78 -12.81
C TYR A 486 9.79 -5.11 -13.50
N ALA A 487 11.07 -5.33 -13.76
CA ALA A 487 11.67 -6.64 -13.86
C ALA A 487 12.44 -6.93 -12.56
N LEU A 488 12.08 -7.98 -11.85
CA LEU A 488 12.88 -8.61 -10.82
C LEU A 488 13.61 -9.77 -11.48
N VAL A 489 14.94 -9.69 -11.58
CA VAL A 489 15.76 -10.70 -12.28
C VAL A 489 16.49 -11.54 -11.26
N ASN A 490 16.25 -12.85 -11.27
CA ASN A 490 17.02 -13.84 -10.53
C ASN A 490 17.87 -14.67 -11.49
N SER A 491 19.17 -14.53 -11.38
CA SER A 491 20.16 -15.31 -12.15
C SER A 491 20.97 -16.19 -11.20
N GLY A 492 21.24 -17.43 -11.59
CA GLY A 492 21.94 -18.42 -10.78
C GLY A 492 21.03 -19.05 -9.71
N LEU A 493 21.54 -19.19 -8.50
CA LEU A 493 20.79 -19.80 -7.40
C LEU A 493 19.50 -19.04 -7.08
N PRO A 494 18.39 -19.74 -6.82
CA PRO A 494 17.17 -19.11 -6.29
C PRO A 494 17.43 -18.42 -4.95
N TRP A 495 16.87 -17.21 -4.75
CA TRP A 495 17.11 -16.43 -3.54
C TRP A 495 16.59 -17.06 -2.24
N TRP A 496 15.71 -18.04 -2.29
CA TRP A 496 15.25 -18.81 -1.11
C TRP A 496 16.08 -20.07 -0.86
N THR A 497 17.21 -20.26 -1.58
CA THR A 497 18.08 -21.43 -1.38
C THR A 497 18.61 -21.45 0.06
N GLY A 498 18.31 -22.53 0.78
CA GLY A 498 18.68 -22.72 2.19
C GLY A 498 17.88 -21.92 3.18
N ALA A 499 16.79 -21.27 2.76
CA ALA A 499 15.88 -20.59 3.67
C ALA A 499 15.09 -21.59 4.53
N ASP A 500 14.84 -21.23 5.78
CA ASP A 500 13.97 -22.01 6.68
C ASP A 500 12.50 -21.74 6.35
N GLU A 501 11.82 -22.69 5.72
CA GLU A 501 10.42 -22.58 5.36
C GLU A 501 9.48 -22.54 6.59
N THR A 502 9.97 -22.91 7.77
CA THR A 502 9.18 -22.99 9.01
C THR A 502 9.30 -21.75 9.88
N SER A 503 10.26 -20.88 9.61
CA SER A 503 10.51 -19.68 10.39
C SER A 503 9.45 -18.61 10.14
N ALA A 504 9.18 -17.77 11.16
CA ALA A 504 8.32 -16.61 11.07
C ALA A 504 9.15 -15.33 11.19
N SER A 505 8.68 -14.26 10.57
CA SER A 505 9.20 -12.91 10.79
C SER A 505 8.36 -12.23 11.88
N GLY A 506 8.77 -12.37 13.14
CA GLY A 506 7.97 -11.90 14.27
C GLY A 506 6.62 -12.62 14.33
N TYR A 507 5.52 -11.86 14.23
CA TYR A 507 4.15 -12.40 14.19
C TYR A 507 3.66 -12.74 12.78
N LEU A 508 4.41 -12.36 11.75
CA LEU A 508 3.98 -12.49 10.37
C LEU A 508 4.44 -13.83 9.79
N TRP A 509 3.51 -14.57 9.24
CA TRP A 509 3.77 -15.83 8.56
C TRP A 509 3.93 -15.57 7.06
N GLU A 510 5.07 -15.01 6.70
CA GLU A 510 5.44 -14.81 5.31
C GLU A 510 6.14 -16.06 4.75
N PRO A 511 5.87 -16.44 3.49
CA PRO A 511 6.65 -17.46 2.83
C PRO A 511 8.11 -17.03 2.69
N ALA A 512 9.04 -18.00 2.70
CA ALA A 512 10.47 -17.73 2.62
C ALA A 512 10.84 -16.84 1.42
N GLN A 513 10.14 -16.99 0.30
CA GLN A 513 10.31 -16.20 -0.92
C GLN A 513 10.09 -14.68 -0.72
N ILE A 514 9.36 -14.28 0.32
CA ILE A 514 9.13 -12.87 0.66
C ILE A 514 10.00 -12.47 1.83
N ARG A 515 9.97 -13.25 2.90
CA ARG A 515 10.67 -12.96 4.15
C ARG A 515 12.17 -12.70 3.93
N GLU A 516 12.81 -13.54 3.13
CA GLU A 516 14.25 -13.44 2.85
C GLU A 516 14.63 -12.15 2.10
N LEU A 517 13.66 -11.45 1.50
CA LEU A 517 13.89 -10.22 0.74
C LEU A 517 13.71 -8.93 1.55
N ASN A 518 13.13 -9.00 2.74
CA ASN A 518 12.85 -7.84 3.58
C ASN A 518 14.07 -6.93 3.86
N PRO A 519 15.29 -7.45 4.08
CA PRO A 519 16.44 -6.60 4.42
C PRO A 519 17.08 -5.90 3.21
N PHE A 520 16.80 -6.34 1.96
CA PHE A 520 17.57 -5.95 0.80
C PHE A 520 17.08 -4.67 0.11
N GLY A 521 18.06 -3.96 -0.50
CA GLY A 521 17.83 -2.82 -1.37
C GLY A 521 17.37 -3.21 -2.78
N ASP A 522 18.05 -2.67 -3.80
CA ASP A 522 17.68 -2.90 -5.20
C ASP A 522 18.38 -4.11 -5.82
N TYR A 523 19.46 -4.59 -5.20
CA TYR A 523 20.17 -5.79 -5.61
C TYR A 523 20.81 -6.51 -4.43
N VAL A 524 20.99 -7.82 -4.58
CA VAL A 524 21.80 -8.68 -3.73
C VAL A 524 22.52 -9.74 -4.57
N LEU A 525 23.82 -9.89 -4.31
CA LEU A 525 24.67 -10.98 -4.77
C LEU A 525 25.03 -11.84 -3.56
N PHE A 526 24.75 -13.13 -3.64
CA PHE A 526 25.01 -14.08 -2.55
C PHE A 526 25.70 -15.34 -3.08
N ARG A 527 26.33 -16.11 -2.19
CA ARG A 527 26.98 -17.37 -2.52
C ARG A 527 26.40 -18.52 -1.72
N GLY A 528 25.97 -19.59 -2.37
CA GLY A 528 25.36 -20.77 -1.72
C GLY A 528 23.97 -20.47 -1.20
N THR A 529 23.82 -19.67 -0.14
CA THR A 529 22.52 -19.27 0.42
C THR A 529 22.39 -17.76 0.52
N ILE A 530 21.17 -17.24 0.55
CA ILE A 530 20.88 -15.79 0.66
C ILE A 530 21.48 -15.19 1.95
N ALA A 531 21.70 -15.98 2.99
CA ALA A 531 22.36 -15.54 4.21
C ALA A 531 23.86 -15.23 4.01
N GLN A 532 24.48 -15.74 2.92
CA GLN A 532 25.90 -15.50 2.58
C GLN A 532 26.02 -14.36 1.56
N VAL A 533 25.65 -13.16 1.97
CA VAL A 533 25.71 -11.96 1.14
C VAL A 533 27.15 -11.60 0.78
N VAL A 534 27.41 -11.45 -0.51
CA VAL A 534 28.71 -10.99 -1.06
C VAL A 534 28.66 -9.48 -1.32
N ALA A 535 27.55 -8.99 -1.87
CA ALA A 535 27.31 -7.57 -2.09
C ALA A 535 25.81 -7.30 -2.14
N GLU A 536 25.41 -6.17 -1.58
CA GLU A 536 24.03 -5.68 -1.64
C GLU A 536 24.04 -4.15 -1.76
N GLY A 537 22.89 -3.59 -2.12
CA GLY A 537 22.76 -2.14 -2.11
C GLY A 537 21.61 -1.62 -2.95
N ARG A 538 21.68 -0.31 -3.21
CA ARG A 538 20.71 0.41 -4.04
C ARG A 538 21.39 1.02 -5.26
N PHE A 539 20.66 1.09 -6.36
CA PHE A 539 21.03 1.94 -7.49
C PHE A 539 20.75 3.41 -7.14
N ASP A 540 21.49 4.30 -7.77
CA ASP A 540 21.28 5.75 -7.63
C ASP A 540 19.91 6.20 -8.21
N ALA A 541 19.64 7.50 -8.16
CA ALA A 541 18.39 8.06 -8.70
C ALA A 541 18.21 7.81 -10.21
N ASN A 542 19.27 7.45 -10.94
CA ASN A 542 19.24 7.16 -12.38
C ASN A 542 19.38 5.65 -12.70
N TRP A 543 19.19 4.78 -11.72
CA TRP A 543 19.33 3.33 -11.84
C TRP A 543 20.75 2.84 -12.17
N LYS A 544 21.77 3.63 -11.82
CA LYS A 544 23.18 3.26 -11.98
C LYS A 544 23.75 2.76 -10.66
N LEU A 545 24.75 1.90 -10.75
CA LEU A 545 25.49 1.49 -9.56
C LEU A 545 26.34 2.65 -9.03
N PRO A 546 26.28 2.99 -7.73
CA PRO A 546 27.27 3.83 -7.09
C PRO A 546 28.68 3.30 -7.29
N ALA A 547 29.68 4.19 -7.37
CA ALA A 547 31.07 3.81 -7.71
C ALA A 547 31.68 2.79 -6.73
N ASP A 548 31.39 2.93 -5.44
CA ASP A 548 31.84 1.99 -4.40
C ASP A 548 31.16 0.61 -4.53
N ALA A 549 29.87 0.57 -4.89
CA ALA A 549 29.15 -0.67 -5.14
C ALA A 549 29.66 -1.37 -6.41
N ALA A 550 29.93 -0.60 -7.46
CA ALA A 550 30.54 -1.12 -8.69
C ALA A 550 31.91 -1.75 -8.41
N ALA A 551 32.73 -1.09 -7.57
CA ALA A 551 34.05 -1.62 -7.17
C ALA A 551 33.91 -2.95 -6.41
N ARG A 552 32.99 -3.07 -5.45
CA ARG A 552 32.73 -4.32 -4.71
C ARG A 552 32.28 -5.46 -5.62
N LEU A 553 31.34 -5.21 -6.52
CA LEU A 553 30.84 -6.20 -7.47
C LEU A 553 31.92 -6.62 -8.47
N THR A 554 32.76 -5.69 -8.92
CA THR A 554 33.89 -5.99 -9.80
C THR A 554 34.93 -6.85 -9.09
N ALA A 555 35.24 -6.55 -7.82
CA ALA A 555 36.19 -7.35 -7.01
C ALA A 555 35.70 -8.78 -6.78
N ALA A 556 34.39 -9.01 -6.68
CA ALA A 556 33.80 -10.35 -6.59
C ALA A 556 34.04 -11.18 -7.85
N GLY A 557 34.30 -10.55 -9.01
CA GLY A 557 34.64 -11.22 -10.28
C GLY A 557 33.51 -12.01 -10.95
N THR A 558 32.32 -12.02 -10.35
CA THR A 558 31.18 -12.87 -10.74
C THR A 558 30.07 -12.12 -11.47
N VAL A 559 30.13 -10.79 -11.52
CA VAL A 559 29.12 -9.92 -12.12
C VAL A 559 29.73 -9.10 -13.25
N ARG A 560 28.97 -8.88 -14.32
CA ARG A 560 29.24 -7.90 -15.36
C ARG A 560 28.38 -6.67 -15.09
N ILE A 561 28.98 -5.48 -15.16
CA ILE A 561 28.30 -4.17 -15.01
C ILE A 561 28.11 -3.57 -16.40
N HIS A 562 26.93 -3.02 -16.69
CA HIS A 562 26.55 -2.40 -17.98
C HIS A 562 26.54 -0.87 -17.93
#